data_25dbe6044be512e1c38193f099db40e0
#
_entry.id   25dbe6044be512e1c38193f099db40e0
#
_cell.length_a   1.000
_cell.length_b   1.000
_cell.length_c   1.000
_cell.angle_alpha   90.00
_cell.angle_beta   90.00
_cell.angle_gamma   90.00
#
_symmetry.space_group_name_H-M   'P 1'
#
loop_
_entity.id
_entity.type
_entity.pdbx_description
1 polymer ?
#
loop_
_entity_poly.entity_id
_entity_poly.type
_entity_poly.pdbx_seq_one_letter_code
_entity_poly.pdbx_strand_id
1 'polypeptide(L)'
;MRKKYFFIFVLLLSFINSTIAQENTTIENIIVSGSKDEQKLEDVIASAIIINESEIVESGFRSVSDLLHSLGGINVSQNGGAGQLTSIFMQGSNSNHVLVLVDGVAINDLATGISAVQNIPISLIEKIEIVKSPRATLYGSNAVGGVVSIFTKKNSEREDYSVTLGSDETKEISLSKVVHNDSNHYGFSATFFDTDGFPTKVGSDLDDPHENRSVNAFFKKTFEKLSIEAGFWNSQGETSYKDFFLSSISQDFHNSTMNFTLDQEVSEKWSYTLEAKYNKDFLDQNDSNDFNHSERTGLEWINRFQGNQSNKTLVGVILDNEKFTASNYGVGVNVDFENKAMFIEHLYSKSKHQALIAFRKSNSDFTKDKDAWNVEYGYKINPKLRIMLLGGSAYRNPSAFDLYGFGGNTSLVPEKSKKIGLGFSVSLSESTELDMRFFDNEIDDLVAFSYVDYRLYNIEKAETKGVDINMSTKLNEWDFKLNATIQDPENLTSKSQLLRRSKNSYGMTMARNFGAVTVNLNMRRDSTRYDFGGLKLDAYTLMNASLKWQINQQLMINVSFNNALDEDYVLANGYNTPKRKIFLGFNYMMN
;
A
#
# COMPACT_ATOMS: atom_id res chain seq x y z
N MET A 1 36.07 0.90 19.57
CA MET A 1 35.81 -0.45 19.01
C MET A 1 35.17 -0.40 17.60
N ARG A 2 35.58 0.54 16.72
CA ARG A 2 34.93 0.80 15.40
C ARG A 2 35.62 0.18 14.16
N LYS A 3 36.70 -0.61 14.32
CA LYS A 3 37.50 -1.08 13.16
C LYS A 3 37.54 -2.60 12.92
N LYS A 4 36.86 -3.45 13.72
CA LYS A 4 36.98 -4.91 13.60
C LYS A 4 35.92 -5.60 12.73
N TYR A 5 34.82 -4.95 12.39
CA TYR A 5 33.70 -5.60 11.64
C TYR A 5 33.75 -5.38 10.13
N PHE A 6 34.53 -4.43 9.64
CA PHE A 6 34.70 -4.19 8.21
C PHE A 6 35.46 -5.31 7.47
N PHE A 7 36.29 -6.05 8.17
CA PHE A 7 37.15 -7.10 7.60
C PHE A 7 36.42 -8.44 7.35
N ILE A 8 35.33 -8.72 8.05
CA ILE A 8 34.58 -9.98 7.88
C ILE A 8 33.73 -9.95 6.60
N PHE A 9 33.27 -8.79 6.17
CA PHE A 9 32.46 -8.63 4.96
C PHE A 9 33.26 -8.81 3.66
N VAL A 10 34.56 -8.53 3.69
CA VAL A 10 35.45 -8.64 2.49
C VAL A 10 35.90 -10.09 2.25
N LEU A 11 35.95 -10.94 3.29
CA LEU A 11 36.44 -12.32 3.18
C LEU A 11 35.39 -13.32 2.62
N LEU A 12 34.11 -12.98 2.61
CA LEU A 12 33.03 -13.82 2.04
C LEU A 12 32.87 -13.69 0.51
N LEU A 13 33.50 -12.70 -0.09
CA LEU A 13 33.39 -12.41 -1.53
C LEU A 13 34.37 -13.19 -2.43
N SER A 14 35.26 -14.03 -1.86
CA SER A 14 36.35 -14.65 -2.63
C SER A 14 36.09 -16.10 -3.10
N PHE A 15 34.92 -16.68 -2.88
CA PHE A 15 34.66 -18.09 -3.19
C PHE A 15 33.33 -18.32 -3.93
N ILE A 16 33.10 -17.75 -5.11
CA ILE A 16 31.96 -18.24 -5.93
C ILE A 16 32.26 -18.09 -7.42
N ASN A 17 32.64 -19.20 -8.05
CA ASN A 17 32.52 -19.40 -9.49
C ASN A 17 31.65 -20.63 -9.72
N SER A 18 30.33 -20.47 -9.81
CA SER A 18 29.43 -21.46 -10.37
C SER A 18 28.33 -20.74 -11.15
N THR A 19 28.41 -20.84 -12.45
CA THR A 19 27.41 -20.34 -13.41
C THR A 19 26.20 -21.24 -13.40
N ILE A 20 25.13 -20.81 -12.73
CA ILE A 20 23.79 -21.36 -12.95
C ILE A 20 23.10 -20.36 -13.88
N ALA A 21 22.73 -20.80 -15.07
CA ALA A 21 21.95 -20.00 -16.01
C ALA A 21 20.52 -19.85 -15.45
N GLN A 22 20.14 -18.61 -15.11
CA GLN A 22 18.78 -18.28 -14.73
C GLN A 22 18.01 -17.91 -16.00
N GLU A 23 16.97 -18.66 -16.35
CA GLU A 23 16.01 -18.25 -17.37
C GLU A 23 15.31 -16.98 -16.91
N ASN A 24 15.56 -15.88 -17.61
CA ASN A 24 14.80 -14.64 -17.44
C ASN A 24 13.40 -14.83 -18.06
N THR A 25 12.46 -15.31 -17.26
CA THR A 25 11.04 -15.12 -17.56
C THR A 25 10.73 -13.64 -17.40
N THR A 26 10.53 -12.91 -18.48
CA THR A 26 9.99 -11.55 -18.47
C THR A 26 8.56 -11.62 -17.92
N ILE A 27 8.39 -11.34 -16.62
CA ILE A 27 7.06 -11.16 -16.03
C ILE A 27 6.47 -9.91 -16.71
N GLU A 28 5.37 -10.08 -17.44
CA GLU A 28 4.65 -8.94 -18.01
C GLU A 28 4.15 -8.06 -16.85
N ASN A 29 4.58 -6.78 -16.84
CA ASN A 29 4.16 -5.81 -15.83
C ASN A 29 2.71 -5.37 -16.11
N ILE A 30 1.75 -6.20 -15.70
CA ILE A 30 0.31 -5.93 -15.82
C ILE A 30 -0.18 -5.32 -14.51
N ILE A 31 -0.92 -4.21 -14.61
CA ILE A 31 -1.54 -3.51 -13.49
C ILE A 31 -3.06 -3.48 -13.68
N VAL A 32 -3.80 -3.73 -12.61
CA VAL A 32 -5.28 -3.72 -12.58
C VAL A 32 -5.82 -2.50 -11.85
N SER A 33 -5.12 -2.04 -10.81
CA SER A 33 -5.60 -0.95 -9.93
C SER A 33 -5.78 0.40 -10.65
N GLY A 34 -5.22 0.54 -11.84
CA GLY A 34 -5.33 1.76 -12.64
C GLY A 34 -6.73 1.99 -13.22
N SER A 35 -7.44 0.92 -13.62
CA SER A 35 -8.69 1.00 -14.38
C SER A 35 -9.67 -0.16 -14.12
N LYS A 36 -9.50 -0.98 -13.10
CA LYS A 36 -10.27 -2.24 -12.89
C LYS A 36 -10.28 -3.17 -14.13
N ASP A 37 -9.26 -3.04 -14.96
CA ASP A 37 -9.01 -3.83 -16.15
C ASP A 37 -7.50 -4.02 -16.34
N GLU A 38 -7.10 -5.14 -16.89
CA GLU A 38 -5.69 -5.43 -17.13
C GLU A 38 -5.08 -4.48 -18.15
N GLN A 39 -4.02 -3.79 -17.77
CA GLN A 39 -3.23 -2.89 -18.62
C GLN A 39 -1.74 -3.18 -18.46
N LYS A 40 -0.97 -2.96 -19.50
CA LYS A 40 0.49 -2.91 -19.36
C LYS A 40 0.87 -1.66 -18.57
N LEU A 41 1.82 -1.77 -17.65
CA LEU A 41 2.30 -0.64 -16.84
C LEU A 41 2.73 0.54 -17.74
N GLU A 42 3.35 0.25 -18.88
CA GLU A 42 3.76 1.28 -19.86
C GLU A 42 2.59 2.03 -20.50
N ASP A 43 1.38 1.50 -20.47
CA ASP A 43 0.19 2.13 -21.03
C ASP A 43 -0.59 2.95 -20.00
N VAL A 44 -0.34 2.74 -18.72
CA VAL A 44 -0.95 3.54 -17.64
C VAL A 44 -0.45 4.99 -17.71
N ILE A 45 -1.38 5.94 -17.69
CA ILE A 45 -1.07 7.37 -17.80
C ILE A 45 -0.71 7.95 -16.43
N ALA A 46 -1.41 7.54 -15.39
CA ALA A 46 -1.11 7.93 -14.02
C ALA A 46 0.26 7.39 -13.55
N SER A 47 0.83 8.02 -12.52
CA SER A 47 2.02 7.48 -11.86
C SER A 47 1.67 6.17 -11.16
N ALA A 48 2.27 5.07 -11.60
CA ALA A 48 2.04 3.74 -11.06
C ALA A 48 3.37 3.03 -10.77
N ILE A 49 3.36 2.20 -9.74
CA ILE A 49 4.51 1.37 -9.32
C ILE A 49 3.99 -0.04 -9.12
N ILE A 50 4.75 -1.03 -9.58
CA ILE A 50 4.55 -2.44 -9.26
C ILE A 50 5.77 -2.91 -8.49
N ILE A 51 5.54 -3.65 -7.41
CA ILE A 51 6.57 -4.35 -6.64
C ILE A 51 6.21 -5.82 -6.65
N ASN A 52 7.02 -6.62 -7.30
CA ASN A 52 6.83 -8.07 -7.42
C ASN A 52 7.41 -8.83 -6.22
N GLU A 53 7.02 -10.08 -6.03
CA GLU A 53 7.48 -10.94 -4.94
C GLU A 53 9.02 -11.02 -4.86
N SER A 54 9.71 -11.14 -6.00
CA SER A 54 11.17 -11.17 -6.02
C SER A 54 11.77 -9.89 -5.43
N GLU A 55 11.22 -8.72 -5.75
CA GLU A 55 11.66 -7.43 -5.22
C GLU A 55 11.35 -7.31 -3.72
N ILE A 56 10.19 -7.83 -3.27
CA ILE A 56 9.83 -7.89 -1.85
C ILE A 56 10.85 -8.72 -1.08
N VAL A 57 11.13 -9.94 -1.55
CA VAL A 57 12.09 -10.84 -0.90
C VAL A 57 13.50 -10.28 -0.91
N GLU A 58 13.93 -9.70 -2.04
CA GLU A 58 15.28 -9.12 -2.20
C GLU A 58 15.46 -7.85 -1.38
N SER A 59 14.40 -7.09 -1.11
CA SER A 59 14.48 -5.89 -0.28
C SER A 59 14.90 -6.17 1.17
N GLY A 60 14.52 -7.34 1.70
CA GLY A 60 14.77 -7.73 3.08
C GLY A 60 13.90 -7.00 4.11
N PHE A 61 12.91 -6.21 3.68
CA PHE A 61 11.95 -5.59 4.57
C PHE A 61 11.03 -6.63 5.22
N ARG A 62 10.62 -6.36 6.46
CA ARG A 62 9.81 -7.29 7.26
C ARG A 62 8.36 -6.83 7.42
N SER A 63 8.02 -5.63 6.96
CA SER A 63 6.66 -5.08 7.01
C SER A 63 6.29 -4.38 5.70
N VAL A 64 4.99 -4.31 5.42
CA VAL A 64 4.44 -3.54 4.29
C VAL A 64 4.75 -2.05 4.48
N SER A 65 4.70 -1.55 5.72
CA SER A 65 5.00 -0.15 6.04
C SER A 65 6.43 0.24 5.68
N ASP A 66 7.43 -0.60 6.02
CA ASP A 66 8.83 -0.34 5.69
C ASP A 66 9.08 -0.37 4.18
N LEU A 67 8.46 -1.34 3.48
CA LEU A 67 8.54 -1.44 2.03
C LEU A 67 7.94 -0.19 1.35
N LEU A 68 6.74 0.23 1.75
CA LEU A 68 6.09 1.43 1.22
C LEU A 68 6.89 2.69 1.56
N HIS A 69 7.46 2.77 2.77
CA HIS A 69 8.31 3.88 3.19
C HIS A 69 9.58 4.00 2.33
N SER A 70 10.10 2.90 1.81
CA SER A 70 11.31 2.93 0.95
C SER A 70 11.07 3.64 -0.39
N LEU A 71 9.80 3.83 -0.79
CA LEU A 71 9.41 4.40 -2.07
C LEU A 71 9.26 5.92 -2.01
N GLY A 72 9.69 6.62 -3.06
CA GLY A 72 9.47 8.05 -3.20
C GLY A 72 7.99 8.43 -3.31
N GLY A 73 7.62 9.57 -2.70
CA GLY A 73 6.26 10.10 -2.72
C GLY A 73 5.28 9.40 -1.78
N ILE A 74 5.77 8.44 -0.99
CA ILE A 74 5.02 7.83 0.09
C ILE A 74 5.72 8.18 1.41
N ASN A 75 5.02 8.86 2.30
CA ASN A 75 5.47 9.07 3.66
C ASN A 75 4.72 8.11 4.58
N VAL A 76 5.42 7.56 5.56
CA VAL A 76 4.84 6.69 6.58
C VAL A 76 5.05 7.34 7.95
N SER A 77 4.04 7.27 8.77
CA SER A 77 4.13 7.58 10.21
C SER A 77 3.65 6.34 10.96
N GLN A 78 4.45 5.89 11.91
CA GLN A 78 4.18 4.71 12.72
C GLN A 78 4.44 5.01 14.19
N ASN A 79 3.59 4.51 15.05
CA ASN A 79 3.63 4.76 16.49
C ASN A 79 4.49 3.70 17.20
N GLY A 80 5.63 3.32 16.65
CA GLY A 80 6.53 2.33 17.23
C GLY A 80 6.92 1.21 16.27
N GLY A 81 6.87 -0.04 16.75
CA GLY A 81 7.30 -1.24 16.05
C GLY A 81 6.20 -2.01 15.32
N ALA A 82 6.35 -3.34 15.30
CA ALA A 82 5.38 -4.24 14.68
C ALA A 82 3.98 -4.09 15.32
N GLY A 83 2.93 -4.23 14.53
CA GLY A 83 1.54 -4.12 14.97
C GLY A 83 1.06 -2.71 15.36
N GLN A 84 1.95 -1.73 15.46
CA GLN A 84 1.60 -0.38 15.88
C GLN A 84 0.92 0.42 14.77
N LEU A 85 0.00 1.32 15.16
CA LEU A 85 -0.76 2.16 14.23
C LEU A 85 0.14 2.80 13.18
N THR A 86 -0.19 2.53 11.92
CA THR A 86 0.56 2.99 10.75
C THR A 86 -0.31 3.87 9.86
N SER A 87 0.21 5.02 9.49
CA SER A 87 -0.42 5.97 8.57
C SER A 87 0.42 6.11 7.31
N ILE A 88 -0.24 6.04 6.14
CA ILE A 88 0.38 6.18 4.83
C ILE A 88 -0.11 7.48 4.21
N PHE A 89 0.82 8.34 3.79
CA PHE A 89 0.53 9.61 3.14
C PHE A 89 1.10 9.59 1.72
N MET A 90 0.29 9.96 0.74
CA MET A 90 0.66 9.93 -0.68
C MET A 90 0.45 11.30 -1.30
N GLN A 91 1.52 11.90 -1.85
CA GLN A 91 1.50 13.22 -2.50
C GLN A 91 0.76 14.30 -1.67
N GLY A 92 1.08 14.37 -0.37
CA GLY A 92 0.52 15.34 0.57
C GLY A 92 -0.87 15.04 1.11
N SER A 93 -1.58 14.04 0.58
CA SER A 93 -2.90 13.64 1.08
C SER A 93 -2.83 13.05 2.49
N ASN A 94 -3.95 12.97 3.19
CA ASN A 94 -4.08 12.32 4.50
C ASN A 94 -4.04 10.79 4.38
N SER A 95 -3.82 10.09 5.49
CA SER A 95 -3.80 8.61 5.50
C SER A 95 -5.17 8.00 5.13
N ASN A 96 -6.26 8.61 5.56
CA ASN A 96 -7.63 8.22 5.17
C ASN A 96 -8.02 8.63 3.74
N HIS A 97 -7.10 9.24 2.99
CA HIS A 97 -7.21 9.53 1.56
C HIS A 97 -6.53 8.48 0.69
N VAL A 98 -5.87 7.51 1.29
CA VAL A 98 -5.21 6.40 0.59
C VAL A 98 -6.04 5.15 0.76
N LEU A 99 -6.61 4.66 -0.34
CA LEU A 99 -7.34 3.40 -0.34
C LEU A 99 -6.37 2.24 -0.37
N VAL A 100 -6.56 1.26 0.52
CA VAL A 100 -5.80 0.01 0.51
C VAL A 100 -6.73 -1.15 0.22
N LEU A 101 -6.33 -1.98 -0.73
CA LEU A 101 -7.05 -3.17 -1.14
C LEU A 101 -6.21 -4.41 -0.83
N VAL A 102 -6.85 -5.48 -0.35
CA VAL A 102 -6.28 -6.83 -0.30
C VAL A 102 -7.12 -7.70 -1.24
N ASP A 103 -6.49 -8.23 -2.28
CA ASP A 103 -7.16 -9.01 -3.32
C ASP A 103 -8.44 -8.35 -3.88
N GLY A 104 -8.40 -7.02 -4.08
CA GLY A 104 -9.51 -6.23 -4.61
C GLY A 104 -10.55 -5.78 -3.56
N VAL A 105 -10.46 -6.21 -2.31
CA VAL A 105 -11.37 -5.82 -1.23
C VAL A 105 -10.77 -4.67 -0.41
N ALA A 106 -11.51 -3.58 -0.24
CA ALA A 106 -11.08 -2.43 0.56
C ALA A 106 -11.00 -2.77 2.05
N ILE A 107 -9.86 -2.45 2.69
CA ILE A 107 -9.60 -2.73 4.11
C ILE A 107 -9.52 -1.48 4.99
N ASN A 108 -9.80 -0.30 4.45
CA ASN A 108 -9.90 0.90 5.27
C ASN A 108 -11.05 0.75 6.26
N ASP A 109 -10.79 0.97 7.56
CA ASP A 109 -11.81 0.88 8.61
C ASP A 109 -12.89 1.97 8.46
N LEU A 110 -14.03 1.78 9.07
CA LEU A 110 -15.12 2.76 9.05
C LEU A 110 -15.00 3.79 10.17
N ALA A 111 -14.19 3.50 11.20
CA ALA A 111 -13.97 4.40 12.32
C ALA A 111 -13.24 5.66 11.89
N THR A 112 -12.09 5.50 11.26
CA THR A 112 -11.14 6.58 10.92
C THR A 112 -10.91 6.73 9.41
N GLY A 113 -11.23 5.70 8.62
CA GLY A 113 -10.91 5.59 7.20
C GLY A 113 -9.45 5.17 6.94
N ILE A 114 -8.69 4.77 7.95
CA ILE A 114 -7.31 4.32 7.84
C ILE A 114 -7.29 2.81 7.64
N SER A 115 -6.28 2.27 7.00
CA SER A 115 -6.11 0.83 6.80
C SER A 115 -5.09 0.24 7.76
N ALA A 116 -5.37 -0.94 8.31
CA ALA A 116 -4.49 -1.67 9.22
C ALA A 116 -3.37 -2.42 8.46
N VAL A 117 -2.55 -1.69 7.68
CA VAL A 117 -1.45 -2.29 6.88
C VAL A 117 -0.39 -2.98 7.74
N GLN A 118 -0.24 -2.60 9.01
CA GLN A 118 0.65 -3.22 9.98
C GLN A 118 0.29 -4.67 10.29
N ASN A 119 -0.96 -5.06 10.03
CA ASN A 119 -1.46 -6.41 10.29
C ASN A 119 -1.35 -7.34 9.08
N ILE A 120 -0.79 -6.88 7.94
CA ILE A 120 -0.61 -7.68 6.73
C ILE A 120 0.80 -8.26 6.69
N PRO A 121 0.99 -9.59 6.88
CA PRO A 121 2.32 -10.19 6.77
C PRO A 121 2.87 -10.06 5.36
N ILE A 122 4.07 -9.51 5.25
CA ILE A 122 4.74 -9.32 3.96
C ILE A 122 5.06 -10.65 3.26
N SER A 123 5.23 -11.72 4.02
CA SER A 123 5.48 -13.08 3.54
C SER A 123 4.32 -13.70 2.75
N LEU A 124 3.09 -13.19 2.91
CA LEU A 124 1.91 -13.64 2.16
C LEU A 124 1.71 -12.88 0.84
N ILE A 125 2.52 -11.86 0.56
CA ILE A 125 2.33 -10.96 -0.57
C ILE A 125 3.10 -11.45 -1.78
N GLU A 126 2.42 -11.48 -2.92
CA GLU A 126 3.01 -11.76 -4.23
C GLU A 126 3.31 -10.48 -5.02
N LYS A 127 2.43 -9.47 -4.90
CA LYS A 127 2.56 -8.23 -5.67
C LYS A 127 1.90 -7.07 -4.94
N ILE A 128 2.50 -5.88 -5.03
CA ILE A 128 1.86 -4.62 -4.62
C ILE A 128 1.80 -3.70 -5.84
N GLU A 129 0.62 -3.16 -6.11
CA GLU A 129 0.41 -2.11 -7.10
C GLU A 129 0.08 -0.80 -6.38
N ILE A 130 0.71 0.29 -6.80
CA ILE A 130 0.50 1.62 -6.23
C ILE A 130 0.18 2.58 -7.35
N VAL A 131 -0.98 3.25 -7.27
CA VAL A 131 -1.37 4.29 -8.22
C VAL A 131 -1.48 5.62 -7.48
N LYS A 132 -0.58 6.55 -7.79
CA LYS A 132 -0.49 7.87 -7.15
C LYS A 132 -1.34 8.90 -7.90
N SER A 133 -2.65 8.66 -7.97
CA SER A 133 -3.62 9.56 -8.61
C SER A 133 -5.00 9.29 -8.04
N PRO A 134 -5.89 10.29 -7.99
CA PRO A 134 -7.28 10.06 -7.61
C PRO A 134 -7.90 8.94 -8.44
N ARG A 135 -8.54 7.99 -7.77
CA ARG A 135 -9.28 6.86 -8.37
C ARG A 135 -10.70 6.74 -7.81
N ALA A 136 -11.22 7.84 -7.28
CA ALA A 136 -12.58 7.87 -6.75
C ALA A 136 -13.65 7.55 -7.81
N THR A 137 -13.36 7.73 -9.09
CA THR A 137 -14.24 7.30 -10.19
C THR A 137 -14.49 5.80 -10.18
N LEU A 138 -13.52 5.00 -9.79
CA LEU A 138 -13.59 3.53 -9.77
C LEU A 138 -13.93 2.99 -8.39
N TYR A 139 -13.31 3.55 -7.35
CA TYR A 139 -13.30 2.98 -6.00
C TYR A 139 -14.14 3.80 -5.00
N GLY A 140 -14.58 5.01 -5.36
CA GLY A 140 -15.39 5.86 -4.47
C GLY A 140 -14.55 6.62 -3.44
N SER A 141 -15.11 6.77 -2.25
CA SER A 141 -14.49 7.45 -1.12
C SER A 141 -13.12 6.83 -0.78
N ASN A 142 -12.24 7.59 -0.13
CA ASN A 142 -10.88 7.23 0.31
C ASN A 142 -9.82 7.10 -0.81
N ALA A 143 -10.20 6.96 -2.09
CA ALA A 143 -9.25 6.92 -3.21
C ALA A 143 -8.90 8.34 -3.71
N VAL A 144 -8.62 9.28 -2.81
CA VAL A 144 -8.33 10.70 -3.07
C VAL A 144 -6.87 10.91 -3.42
N GLY A 145 -5.95 10.39 -2.61
CA GLY A 145 -4.50 10.48 -2.82
C GLY A 145 -3.99 9.40 -3.78
N GLY A 146 -4.63 8.24 -3.77
CA GLY A 146 -4.27 7.09 -4.58
C GLY A 146 -4.78 5.78 -4.03
N VAL A 147 -4.28 4.70 -4.62
CA VAL A 147 -4.65 3.32 -4.26
C VAL A 147 -3.39 2.49 -4.09
N VAL A 148 -3.36 1.67 -3.03
CA VAL A 148 -2.38 0.62 -2.79
C VAL A 148 -3.13 -0.71 -2.85
N SER A 149 -2.86 -1.54 -3.85
CA SER A 149 -3.47 -2.86 -4.01
C SER A 149 -2.45 -3.93 -3.68
N ILE A 150 -2.76 -4.75 -2.69
CA ILE A 150 -1.94 -5.85 -2.20
C ILE A 150 -2.56 -7.14 -2.72
N PHE A 151 -1.77 -7.93 -3.43
CA PHE A 151 -2.16 -9.23 -3.96
C PHE A 151 -1.45 -10.33 -3.18
N THR A 152 -2.23 -11.25 -2.64
CA THR A 152 -1.70 -12.40 -1.92
C THR A 152 -1.17 -13.47 -2.88
N LYS A 153 -0.37 -14.40 -2.38
CA LYS A 153 0.26 -15.47 -3.19
C LYS A 153 -0.79 -16.36 -3.82
N LYS A 154 -0.98 -16.23 -5.15
CA LYS A 154 -1.98 -16.99 -5.92
C LYS A 154 -1.46 -17.49 -7.27
N ASN A 155 -0.63 -16.71 -7.99
CA ASN A 155 -0.45 -16.88 -9.43
C ASN A 155 0.61 -17.91 -9.83
N SER A 156 1.55 -18.22 -8.96
CA SER A 156 2.64 -19.14 -9.27
C SER A 156 2.45 -20.46 -8.55
N GLU A 157 2.51 -21.58 -9.29
CA GLU A 157 2.58 -22.89 -8.67
C GLU A 157 3.76 -22.98 -7.72
N ARG A 158 3.52 -23.38 -6.49
CA ARG A 158 4.53 -23.40 -5.43
C ARG A 158 4.18 -24.33 -4.29
N GLU A 159 5.22 -24.79 -3.62
CA GLU A 159 5.14 -25.32 -2.25
C GLU A 159 6.37 -24.81 -1.52
N ASP A 160 6.21 -23.77 -0.72
CA ASP A 160 7.30 -23.09 -0.02
C ASP A 160 7.06 -22.99 1.49
N TYR A 161 8.16 -23.11 2.22
CA TYR A 161 8.22 -23.03 3.67
C TYR A 161 9.31 -22.05 4.05
N SER A 162 9.03 -21.15 4.98
CA SER A 162 10.05 -20.24 5.49
C SER A 162 10.05 -20.12 7.00
N VAL A 163 11.24 -19.92 7.53
CA VAL A 163 11.46 -19.59 8.94
C VAL A 163 12.39 -18.39 8.97
N THR A 164 11.99 -17.35 9.69
CA THR A 164 12.84 -16.17 9.94
C THR A 164 12.99 -15.95 11.44
N LEU A 165 14.22 -15.70 11.85
CA LEU A 165 14.59 -15.33 13.21
C LEU A 165 15.29 -13.97 13.19
N GLY A 166 15.09 -13.15 14.20
CA GLY A 166 15.68 -11.81 14.19
C GLY A 166 15.77 -11.12 15.54
N SER A 167 16.16 -9.86 15.48
CA SER A 167 16.21 -8.96 16.64
C SER A 167 14.86 -8.88 17.34
N ASP A 168 14.85 -8.50 18.60
CA ASP A 168 13.66 -8.38 19.46
C ASP A 168 12.93 -9.73 19.60
N GLU A 169 13.67 -10.85 19.68
CA GLU A 169 13.17 -12.23 19.73
C GLU A 169 12.17 -12.57 18.60
N THR A 170 12.26 -11.84 17.48
CA THR A 170 11.35 -12.01 16.35
C THR A 170 11.45 -13.41 15.76
N LYS A 171 10.30 -14.04 15.59
CA LYS A 171 10.11 -15.36 14.95
C LYS A 171 8.98 -15.26 13.94
N GLU A 172 9.23 -15.73 12.73
CA GLU A 172 8.19 -15.84 11.70
C GLU A 172 8.30 -17.21 11.03
N ILE A 173 7.18 -17.88 10.92
CA ILE A 173 7.06 -19.14 10.18
C ILE A 173 5.98 -18.95 9.14
N SER A 174 6.26 -19.23 7.88
CA SER A 174 5.24 -19.23 6.85
C SER A 174 5.31 -20.45 5.95
N LEU A 175 4.18 -20.80 5.42
CA LEU A 175 4.03 -21.87 4.43
C LEU A 175 3.06 -21.40 3.35
N SER A 176 3.28 -21.87 2.12
CA SER A 176 2.42 -21.58 1.00
C SER A 176 2.36 -22.77 0.08
N LYS A 177 1.16 -23.14 -0.36
CA LYS A 177 0.95 -24.16 -1.39
C LYS A 177 -0.07 -23.67 -2.40
N VAL A 178 0.36 -23.59 -3.65
CA VAL A 178 -0.48 -23.21 -4.79
C VAL A 178 -0.37 -24.31 -5.84
N VAL A 179 -1.51 -24.79 -6.29
CA VAL A 179 -1.64 -25.84 -7.31
C VAL A 179 -2.37 -25.25 -8.50
N HIS A 180 -1.79 -25.42 -9.66
CA HIS A 180 -2.36 -25.04 -10.93
C HIS A 180 -2.51 -26.25 -11.83
N ASN A 181 -3.70 -26.47 -12.38
CA ASN A 181 -3.94 -27.43 -13.46
C ASN A 181 -4.87 -26.79 -14.51
N ASP A 182 -5.07 -27.43 -15.63
CA ASP A 182 -5.74 -26.87 -16.82
C ASP A 182 -7.02 -26.07 -16.56
N SER A 183 -7.78 -26.42 -15.52
CA SER A 183 -9.06 -25.76 -15.22
C SER A 183 -9.23 -25.31 -13.79
N ASN A 184 -8.41 -25.78 -12.85
CA ASN A 184 -8.51 -25.48 -11.46
C ASN A 184 -7.20 -24.84 -10.96
N HIS A 185 -7.35 -23.79 -10.17
CA HIS A 185 -6.26 -23.08 -9.56
C HIS A 185 -6.66 -22.79 -8.11
N TYR A 186 -5.93 -23.32 -7.17
CA TYR A 186 -6.26 -23.20 -5.76
C TYR A 186 -5.01 -23.24 -4.91
N GLY A 187 -5.11 -22.66 -3.74
CA GLY A 187 -4.00 -22.68 -2.81
C GLY A 187 -4.38 -22.10 -1.46
N PHE A 188 -3.43 -22.22 -0.56
CA PHE A 188 -3.47 -21.57 0.73
C PHE A 188 -2.07 -21.17 1.16
N SER A 189 -2.03 -20.14 2.01
CA SER A 189 -0.80 -19.71 2.68
C SER A 189 -1.13 -19.37 4.12
N ALA A 190 -0.19 -19.61 5.03
CA ALA A 190 -0.35 -19.29 6.43
C ALA A 190 0.97 -18.73 6.99
N THR A 191 0.85 -17.77 7.92
CA THR A 191 1.98 -17.17 8.61
C THR A 191 1.68 -17.04 10.09
N PHE A 192 2.66 -17.38 10.89
CA PHE A 192 2.72 -17.06 12.31
C PHE A 192 3.90 -16.11 12.53
N PHE A 193 3.66 -14.99 13.17
CA PHE A 193 4.65 -13.99 13.51
C PHE A 193 4.55 -13.66 15.00
N ASP A 194 5.69 -13.57 15.67
CA ASP A 194 5.81 -13.25 17.09
C ASP A 194 7.08 -12.41 17.32
N THR A 195 6.99 -11.40 18.19
CA THR A 195 8.12 -10.57 18.60
C THR A 195 7.88 -9.97 19.99
N ASP A 196 8.91 -9.92 20.81
CA ASP A 196 8.87 -9.19 22.07
C ASP A 196 8.81 -7.67 21.84
N GLY A 197 9.21 -7.21 20.65
CA GLY A 197 9.20 -5.80 20.29
C GLY A 197 10.28 -4.99 21.02
N PHE A 198 9.99 -3.72 21.22
CA PHE A 198 10.84 -2.77 21.96
C PHE A 198 9.92 -1.69 22.58
N PRO A 199 10.42 -0.87 23.56
CA PRO A 199 9.62 0.19 24.15
C PRO A 199 9.17 1.20 23.07
N THR A 200 7.91 1.18 22.67
CA THR A 200 7.40 2.03 21.57
C THR A 200 7.15 3.46 22.00
N LYS A 201 6.89 3.71 23.30
CA LYS A 201 6.58 5.04 23.83
C LYS A 201 7.81 5.65 24.49
N VAL A 202 8.11 6.90 24.16
CA VAL A 202 9.19 7.66 24.85
C VAL A 202 8.91 7.75 26.34
N GLY A 203 9.91 7.36 27.14
CA GLY A 203 9.83 7.32 28.62
C GLY A 203 9.39 5.99 29.21
N SER A 204 9.08 4.98 28.38
CA SER A 204 8.88 3.61 28.81
C SER A 204 10.16 2.79 28.62
N ASP A 205 10.43 1.89 29.56
CA ASP A 205 11.50 0.88 29.47
C ASP A 205 10.95 -0.54 29.21
N LEU A 206 9.61 -0.69 29.08
CA LEU A 206 8.96 -1.97 28.84
C LEU A 206 8.69 -2.16 27.37
N ASP A 207 9.05 -3.31 26.86
CA ASP A 207 8.80 -3.72 25.48
C ASP A 207 7.30 -3.82 25.19
N ASP A 208 6.95 -3.71 23.92
CA ASP A 208 5.59 -3.80 23.40
C ASP A 208 5.49 -4.95 22.40
N PRO A 209 5.16 -6.17 22.88
CA PRO A 209 5.07 -7.36 22.05
C PRO A 209 3.93 -7.29 21.01
N HIS A 210 4.12 -8.07 19.94
CA HIS A 210 3.12 -8.24 18.89
C HIS A 210 3.11 -9.68 18.38
N GLU A 211 1.91 -10.26 18.32
CA GLU A 211 1.64 -11.56 17.71
C GLU A 211 0.67 -11.39 16.54
N ASN A 212 0.91 -12.12 15.44
CA ASN A 212 0.03 -12.14 14.27
C ASN A 212 -0.06 -13.55 13.69
N ARG A 213 -1.28 -14.01 13.45
CA ARG A 213 -1.61 -15.27 12.76
C ARG A 213 -2.43 -14.93 11.54
N SER A 214 -1.90 -15.23 10.37
CA SER A 214 -2.58 -14.93 9.11
C SER A 214 -2.73 -16.15 8.24
N VAL A 215 -3.85 -16.22 7.55
CA VAL A 215 -4.17 -17.26 6.58
C VAL A 215 -4.74 -16.62 5.33
N ASN A 216 -4.32 -17.11 4.19
CA ASN A 216 -4.90 -16.82 2.89
C ASN A 216 -5.31 -18.14 2.22
N ALA A 217 -6.47 -18.17 1.57
CA ALA A 217 -6.92 -19.31 0.78
C ALA A 217 -7.70 -18.82 -0.44
N PHE A 218 -7.57 -19.52 -1.54
CA PHE A 218 -8.33 -19.21 -2.75
C PHE A 218 -8.64 -20.46 -3.54
N PHE A 219 -9.68 -20.35 -4.36
CA PHE A 219 -10.05 -21.34 -5.36
C PHE A 219 -10.54 -20.61 -6.60
N LYS A 220 -10.01 -20.98 -7.77
CA LYS A 220 -10.45 -20.51 -9.07
C LYS A 220 -10.70 -21.69 -10.00
N LYS A 221 -11.82 -21.65 -10.69
CA LYS A 221 -12.15 -22.62 -11.73
C LYS A 221 -12.50 -21.91 -13.02
N THR A 222 -11.82 -22.27 -14.09
CA THR A 222 -12.02 -21.70 -15.42
C THR A 222 -12.68 -22.74 -16.31
N PHE A 223 -13.76 -22.33 -16.96
CA PHE A 223 -14.46 -23.02 -18.03
C PHE A 223 -14.15 -22.29 -19.34
N GLU A 224 -14.70 -22.73 -20.45
CA GLU A 224 -14.42 -22.13 -21.76
C GLU A 224 -14.65 -20.59 -21.78
N LYS A 225 -15.76 -20.11 -21.20
CA LYS A 225 -16.15 -18.68 -21.20
C LYS A 225 -16.52 -18.14 -19.84
N LEU A 226 -16.36 -18.93 -18.80
CA LEU A 226 -16.72 -18.59 -17.43
C LEU A 226 -15.56 -18.88 -16.50
N SER A 227 -15.20 -17.94 -15.66
CA SER A 227 -14.30 -18.17 -14.54
C SER A 227 -15.01 -17.83 -13.22
N ILE A 228 -14.81 -18.67 -12.24
CA ILE A 228 -15.32 -18.45 -10.87
C ILE A 228 -14.13 -18.48 -9.93
N GLU A 229 -14.01 -17.45 -9.11
CA GLU A 229 -12.97 -17.35 -8.08
C GLU A 229 -13.60 -17.06 -6.72
N ALA A 230 -13.10 -17.69 -5.67
CA ALA A 230 -13.38 -17.38 -4.29
C ALA A 230 -12.06 -17.18 -3.57
N GLY A 231 -11.94 -16.09 -2.81
CA GLY A 231 -10.76 -15.74 -2.03
C GLY A 231 -11.13 -15.43 -0.59
N PHE A 232 -10.22 -15.74 0.30
CA PHE A 232 -10.31 -15.48 1.72
C PHE A 232 -8.95 -15.09 2.28
N TRP A 233 -8.88 -14.00 3.02
CA TRP A 233 -7.73 -13.61 3.82
C TRP A 233 -8.19 -13.29 5.25
N ASN A 234 -7.41 -13.72 6.23
CA ASN A 234 -7.62 -13.42 7.64
C ASN A 234 -6.28 -13.11 8.30
N SER A 235 -6.26 -12.13 9.18
CA SER A 235 -5.15 -11.79 10.06
C SER A 235 -5.70 -11.42 11.42
N GLN A 236 -5.20 -12.06 12.48
CA GLN A 236 -5.63 -11.84 13.84
C GLN A 236 -4.47 -12.00 14.81
N GLY A 237 -4.54 -11.32 15.92
CA GLY A 237 -3.50 -11.37 16.96
C GLY A 237 -3.68 -10.30 18.00
N GLU A 238 -2.62 -10.11 18.78
CA GLU A 238 -2.57 -9.14 19.88
C GLU A 238 -1.41 -8.16 19.65
N THR A 239 -1.62 -6.89 20.02
CA THR A 239 -0.61 -5.85 20.01
C THR A 239 -0.61 -5.12 21.33
N SER A 240 0.52 -5.12 22.03
CA SER A 240 0.72 -4.31 23.22
C SER A 240 1.23 -2.92 22.88
N TYR A 241 0.87 -1.93 23.69
CA TYR A 241 1.30 -0.54 23.56
C TYR A 241 1.20 0.18 24.91
N LYS A 242 1.59 1.43 24.99
CA LYS A 242 1.50 2.23 26.21
C LYS A 242 0.41 3.30 26.10
N ASP A 243 -0.40 3.40 27.13
CA ASP A 243 -1.36 4.50 27.29
C ASP A 243 -0.66 5.86 27.53
N PHE A 244 -1.44 6.89 27.83
CA PHE A 244 -0.90 8.22 28.13
C PHE A 244 -0.05 8.24 29.41
N PHE A 245 -0.34 7.36 30.36
CA PHE A 245 0.35 7.25 31.66
C PHE A 245 1.52 6.25 31.66
N LEU A 246 1.90 5.72 30.49
CA LEU A 246 2.90 4.69 30.28
C LEU A 246 2.53 3.32 30.87
N SER A 247 1.25 3.07 31.15
CA SER A 247 0.78 1.73 31.51
C SER A 247 0.78 0.84 30.28
N SER A 248 1.21 -0.41 30.43
CA SER A 248 1.07 -1.43 29.38
C SER A 248 -0.39 -1.81 29.24
N ILE A 249 -0.91 -1.67 28.04
CA ILE A 249 -2.25 -2.12 27.64
C ILE A 249 -2.13 -2.89 26.32
N SER A 250 -3.11 -3.70 26.01
CA SER A 250 -3.10 -4.45 24.77
C SER A 250 -4.46 -4.43 24.09
N GLN A 251 -4.43 -4.76 22.80
CA GLN A 251 -5.60 -4.86 21.96
C GLN A 251 -5.52 -6.09 21.07
N ASP A 252 -6.65 -6.76 20.93
CA ASP A 252 -6.84 -7.80 19.95
C ASP A 252 -7.31 -7.19 18.64
N PHE A 253 -6.77 -7.67 17.53
CA PHE A 253 -7.21 -7.28 16.20
C PHE A 253 -7.69 -8.50 15.41
N HIS A 254 -8.69 -8.28 14.56
CA HIS A 254 -9.19 -9.28 13.63
C HIS A 254 -9.59 -8.63 12.31
N ASN A 255 -8.73 -8.77 11.31
CA ASN A 255 -8.93 -8.28 9.95
C ASN A 255 -9.25 -9.46 9.04
N SER A 256 -10.28 -9.38 8.22
CA SER A 256 -10.55 -10.42 7.22
C SER A 256 -11.22 -9.86 5.98
N THR A 257 -10.92 -10.47 4.84
CA THR A 257 -11.61 -10.21 3.57
C THR A 257 -12.11 -11.52 2.98
N MET A 258 -13.25 -11.44 2.29
CA MET A 258 -13.75 -12.50 1.41
C MET A 258 -14.16 -11.86 0.09
N ASN A 259 -13.86 -12.53 -1.00
CA ASN A 259 -14.38 -12.18 -2.32
C ASN A 259 -14.88 -13.41 -3.05
N PHE A 260 -15.93 -13.20 -3.82
CA PHE A 260 -16.43 -14.16 -4.79
C PHE A 260 -16.59 -13.44 -6.11
N THR A 261 -15.86 -13.89 -7.12
CA THR A 261 -15.83 -13.27 -8.44
C THR A 261 -16.31 -14.25 -9.49
N LEU A 262 -17.19 -13.78 -10.35
CA LEU A 262 -17.67 -14.48 -11.54
C LEU A 262 -17.33 -13.63 -12.77
N ASP A 263 -16.45 -14.13 -13.62
CA ASP A 263 -16.09 -13.51 -14.90
C ASP A 263 -16.72 -14.29 -16.03
N GLN A 264 -17.54 -13.63 -16.86
CA GLN A 264 -18.22 -14.23 -18.00
C GLN A 264 -17.86 -13.50 -19.29
N GLU A 265 -17.32 -14.24 -20.23
CA GLU A 265 -17.24 -13.81 -21.62
C GLU A 265 -18.56 -14.15 -22.35
N VAL A 266 -19.33 -13.12 -22.68
CA VAL A 266 -20.60 -13.28 -23.41
C VAL A 266 -20.34 -13.37 -24.92
N SER A 267 -19.42 -12.54 -25.40
CA SER A 267 -18.95 -12.53 -26.80
C SER A 267 -17.55 -11.92 -26.86
N GLU A 268 -16.89 -11.97 -28.01
CA GLU A 268 -15.59 -11.32 -28.25
C GLU A 268 -15.59 -9.80 -27.95
N LYS A 269 -16.78 -9.17 -27.87
CA LYS A 269 -16.93 -7.73 -27.64
C LYS A 269 -17.56 -7.37 -26.30
N TRP A 270 -18.03 -8.33 -25.54
CA TRP A 270 -18.69 -8.09 -24.27
C TRP A 270 -18.35 -9.18 -23.26
N SER A 271 -17.83 -8.75 -22.12
CA SER A 271 -17.66 -9.56 -20.92
C SER A 271 -18.19 -8.80 -19.71
N TYR A 272 -18.47 -9.52 -18.64
CA TYR A 272 -18.80 -8.90 -17.37
C TYR A 272 -18.16 -9.65 -16.20
N THR A 273 -17.93 -8.90 -15.12
CA THR A 273 -17.55 -9.41 -13.81
C THR A 273 -18.69 -9.10 -12.83
N LEU A 274 -19.11 -10.10 -12.08
CA LEU A 274 -19.94 -9.93 -10.90
C LEU A 274 -19.09 -10.31 -9.67
N GLU A 275 -18.97 -9.39 -8.71
CA GLU A 275 -18.11 -9.57 -7.54
C GLU A 275 -18.89 -9.29 -6.26
N ALA A 276 -18.90 -10.25 -5.33
CA ALA A 276 -19.38 -10.08 -3.98
C ALA A 276 -18.19 -9.98 -3.04
N LYS A 277 -18.20 -8.99 -2.15
CA LYS A 277 -17.10 -8.64 -1.25
C LYS A 277 -17.57 -8.57 0.19
N TYR A 278 -16.73 -9.01 1.10
CA TYR A 278 -16.89 -8.81 2.53
C TYR A 278 -15.57 -8.37 3.15
N ASN A 279 -15.62 -7.39 4.02
CA ASN A 279 -14.49 -6.95 4.85
C ASN A 279 -14.97 -6.87 6.31
N LYS A 280 -14.09 -7.29 7.20
CA LYS A 280 -14.21 -7.16 8.64
C LYS A 280 -12.92 -6.57 9.19
N ASP A 281 -13.04 -5.53 10.01
CA ASP A 281 -11.96 -4.92 10.78
C ASP A 281 -12.44 -4.71 12.21
N PHE A 282 -12.00 -5.55 13.14
CA PHE A 282 -12.36 -5.53 14.54
C PHE A 282 -11.13 -5.28 15.39
N LEU A 283 -11.30 -4.42 16.38
CA LEU A 283 -10.28 -4.05 17.34
C LEU A 283 -10.93 -3.98 18.71
N ASP A 284 -10.48 -4.81 19.64
CA ASP A 284 -10.99 -4.95 20.98
C ASP A 284 -9.88 -4.60 21.99
N GLN A 285 -10.13 -3.70 22.94
CA GLN A 285 -9.19 -3.37 24.00
C GLN A 285 -9.28 -4.39 25.12
N ASN A 286 -8.15 -4.98 25.52
CA ASN A 286 -8.13 -6.03 26.54
C ASN A 286 -8.27 -5.47 27.97
N ASP A 287 -7.86 -4.21 28.16
CA ASP A 287 -7.83 -3.54 29.47
C ASP A 287 -9.07 -2.66 29.75
N SER A 288 -10.02 -2.61 28.81
CA SER A 288 -11.27 -1.85 28.92
C SER A 288 -12.39 -2.55 28.15
N ASN A 289 -13.60 -1.96 28.18
CA ASN A 289 -14.70 -2.41 27.33
C ASN A 289 -14.77 -1.63 26.01
N ASP A 290 -13.67 -1.00 25.61
CA ASP A 290 -13.63 -0.23 24.38
C ASP A 290 -13.34 -1.15 23.18
N PHE A 291 -14.02 -0.90 22.08
CA PHE A 291 -13.88 -1.66 20.84
C PHE A 291 -14.27 -0.83 19.62
N ASN A 292 -13.79 -1.24 18.47
CA ASN A 292 -14.16 -0.71 17.16
C ASN A 292 -14.39 -1.86 16.20
N HIS A 293 -15.61 -2.03 15.71
CA HIS A 293 -15.98 -3.10 14.80
C HIS A 293 -16.55 -2.50 13.50
N SER A 294 -15.85 -2.70 12.42
CA SER A 294 -16.22 -2.28 11.07
C SER A 294 -16.53 -3.50 10.21
N GLU A 295 -17.68 -3.52 9.55
CA GLU A 295 -18.05 -4.54 8.58
C GLU A 295 -18.50 -3.86 7.27
N ARG A 296 -18.07 -4.38 6.13
CA ARG A 296 -18.52 -3.93 4.82
C ARG A 296 -18.89 -5.13 3.96
N THR A 297 -20.09 -5.09 3.38
CA THR A 297 -20.52 -6.02 2.33
C THR A 297 -20.74 -5.25 1.06
N GLY A 298 -20.25 -5.77 -0.05
CA GLY A 298 -20.36 -5.11 -1.35
C GLY A 298 -20.78 -6.07 -2.45
N LEU A 299 -21.53 -5.56 -3.41
CA LEU A 299 -21.84 -6.21 -4.67
C LEU A 299 -21.45 -5.26 -5.81
N GLU A 300 -20.62 -5.73 -6.72
CA GLU A 300 -20.16 -4.97 -7.86
C GLU A 300 -20.43 -5.73 -9.15
N TRP A 301 -21.01 -5.04 -10.16
CA TRP A 301 -21.23 -5.57 -11.49
C TRP A 301 -20.57 -4.66 -12.51
N ILE A 302 -19.53 -5.17 -13.18
CA ILE A 302 -18.75 -4.42 -14.18
C ILE A 302 -18.98 -5.06 -15.54
N ASN A 303 -19.41 -4.27 -16.51
CA ASN A 303 -19.51 -4.67 -17.91
C ASN A 303 -18.36 -4.05 -18.70
N ARG A 304 -17.72 -4.85 -19.53
CA ARG A 304 -16.62 -4.44 -20.42
C ARG A 304 -17.06 -4.60 -21.87
N PHE A 305 -17.06 -3.51 -22.61
CA PHE A 305 -17.42 -3.47 -24.02
C PHE A 305 -16.18 -3.15 -24.86
N GLN A 306 -15.73 -4.12 -25.65
CA GLN A 306 -14.63 -3.95 -26.59
C GLN A 306 -15.18 -3.46 -27.93
N GLY A 307 -15.08 -2.15 -28.21
CA GLY A 307 -15.54 -1.58 -29.47
C GLY A 307 -14.69 -2.06 -30.66
N ASN A 308 -13.37 -1.96 -30.50
CA ASN A 308 -12.34 -2.49 -31.39
C ASN A 308 -11.03 -2.61 -30.62
N GLN A 309 -9.92 -3.00 -31.24
CA GLN A 309 -8.61 -3.13 -30.58
C GLN A 309 -8.11 -1.85 -29.88
N SER A 310 -8.69 -0.69 -30.19
CA SER A 310 -8.27 0.61 -29.66
C SER A 310 -9.23 1.19 -28.61
N ASN A 311 -10.42 0.66 -28.45
CA ASN A 311 -11.47 1.24 -27.61
C ASN A 311 -12.07 0.19 -26.69
N LYS A 312 -12.04 0.46 -25.40
CA LYS A 312 -12.71 -0.34 -24.37
C LYS A 312 -13.54 0.58 -23.48
N THR A 313 -14.77 0.20 -23.18
CA THR A 313 -15.66 0.92 -22.26
C THR A 313 -16.05 0.01 -21.11
N LEU A 314 -15.89 0.49 -19.90
CA LEU A 314 -16.36 -0.16 -18.69
C LEU A 314 -17.57 0.59 -18.15
N VAL A 315 -18.59 -0.14 -17.74
CA VAL A 315 -19.76 0.41 -17.03
C VAL A 315 -19.99 -0.43 -15.80
N GLY A 316 -19.98 0.19 -14.64
CA GLY A 316 -20.13 -0.52 -13.36
C GLY A 316 -21.24 0.04 -12.50
N VAL A 317 -21.83 -0.87 -11.71
CA VAL A 317 -22.79 -0.59 -10.63
C VAL A 317 -22.24 -1.20 -9.35
N ILE A 318 -22.27 -0.43 -8.28
CA ILE A 318 -21.72 -0.81 -6.96
C ILE A 318 -22.80 -0.57 -5.92
N LEU A 319 -23.00 -1.57 -5.06
CA LEU A 319 -23.89 -1.52 -3.89
C LEU A 319 -23.08 -1.97 -2.68
N ASP A 320 -22.87 -1.08 -1.73
CA ASP A 320 -22.17 -1.39 -0.49
C ASP A 320 -23.09 -1.13 0.70
N ASN A 321 -22.99 -2.01 1.70
CA ASN A 321 -23.56 -1.82 3.02
C ASN A 321 -22.41 -1.85 4.04
N GLU A 322 -22.34 -0.82 4.87
CA GLU A 322 -21.28 -0.56 5.84
C GLU A 322 -21.91 -0.48 7.23
N LYS A 323 -21.44 -1.31 8.16
CA LYS A 323 -21.89 -1.32 9.55
C LYS A 323 -20.72 -1.01 10.47
N PHE A 324 -20.94 -0.07 11.38
CA PHE A 324 -19.96 0.31 12.38
C PHE A 324 -20.56 0.30 13.78
N THR A 325 -19.92 -0.45 14.69
CA THR A 325 -20.25 -0.45 16.11
C THR A 325 -19.00 -0.18 16.92
N ALA A 326 -19.09 0.68 17.92
CA ALA A 326 -17.97 1.01 18.77
C ALA A 326 -18.41 1.36 20.20
N SER A 327 -17.50 1.19 21.13
CA SER A 327 -17.53 1.79 22.46
C SER A 327 -16.17 2.42 22.72
N ASN A 328 -16.13 3.73 22.98
CA ASN A 328 -14.88 4.43 23.26
C ASN A 328 -15.12 5.44 24.40
N TYR A 329 -14.41 5.26 25.51
CA TYR A 329 -14.55 6.10 26.71
C TYR A 329 -16.01 6.29 27.16
N GLY A 330 -16.82 5.22 27.05
CA GLY A 330 -18.23 5.23 27.42
C GLY A 330 -19.18 5.85 26.37
N VAL A 331 -18.66 6.24 25.20
CA VAL A 331 -19.46 6.70 24.06
C VAL A 331 -19.70 5.52 23.13
N GLY A 332 -20.95 5.06 23.05
CA GLY A 332 -21.37 4.01 22.13
C GLY A 332 -21.78 4.58 20.78
N VAL A 333 -21.34 3.94 19.70
CA VAL A 333 -21.74 4.24 18.31
C VAL A 333 -22.27 2.96 17.68
N ASN A 334 -23.43 3.03 17.01
CA ASN A 334 -23.98 1.92 16.22
C ASN A 334 -24.70 2.52 15.01
N VAL A 335 -24.10 2.37 13.83
CA VAL A 335 -24.56 2.99 12.59
C VAL A 335 -24.40 2.05 11.41
N ASP A 336 -25.37 2.11 10.51
CA ASP A 336 -25.38 1.40 9.23
C ASP A 336 -25.49 2.43 8.10
N PHE A 337 -24.81 2.15 6.98
CA PHE A 337 -24.76 3.05 5.83
C PHE A 337 -24.89 2.28 4.53
N GLU A 338 -25.75 2.75 3.65
CA GLU A 338 -25.82 2.28 2.28
C GLU A 338 -25.09 3.24 1.34
N ASN A 339 -24.26 2.67 0.45
CA ASN A 339 -23.62 3.39 -0.64
C ASN A 339 -24.00 2.76 -1.98
N LYS A 340 -24.50 3.56 -2.91
CA LYS A 340 -24.86 3.14 -4.27
C LYS A 340 -24.11 3.99 -5.26
N ALA A 341 -23.50 3.36 -6.26
CA ALA A 341 -22.76 4.10 -7.25
C ALA A 341 -22.88 3.48 -8.64
N MET A 342 -22.75 4.34 -9.64
CA MET A 342 -22.57 3.96 -11.03
C MET A 342 -21.34 4.67 -11.58
N PHE A 343 -20.57 3.98 -12.41
CA PHE A 343 -19.45 4.60 -13.12
C PHE A 343 -19.41 4.17 -14.59
N ILE A 344 -18.80 5.02 -15.38
CA ILE A 344 -18.40 4.73 -16.76
C ILE A 344 -16.94 5.12 -16.92
N GLU A 345 -16.16 4.26 -17.55
CA GLU A 345 -14.79 4.54 -17.95
C GLU A 345 -14.60 4.17 -19.41
N HIS A 346 -13.96 5.03 -20.18
CA HIS A 346 -13.60 4.78 -21.57
C HIS A 346 -12.08 4.85 -21.73
N LEU A 347 -11.51 3.76 -22.21
CA LEU A 347 -10.10 3.60 -22.53
C LEU A 347 -9.92 3.65 -24.04
N TYR A 348 -9.01 4.50 -24.50
CA TYR A 348 -8.60 4.60 -25.90
C TYR A 348 -7.08 4.46 -25.99
N SER A 349 -6.62 3.54 -26.84
CA SER A 349 -5.20 3.36 -27.13
C SER A 349 -5.02 3.04 -28.61
N LYS A 350 -4.49 3.99 -29.37
CA LYS A 350 -4.22 3.80 -30.80
C LYS A 350 -2.97 4.56 -31.21
N SER A 351 -2.01 3.85 -31.81
CA SER A 351 -0.80 4.45 -32.34
C SER A 351 -0.02 5.22 -31.26
N LYS A 352 0.02 6.55 -31.34
CA LYS A 352 0.73 7.43 -30.41
C LYS A 352 -0.16 7.97 -29.29
N HIS A 353 -1.47 7.74 -29.35
CA HIS A 353 -2.46 8.36 -28.49
C HIS A 353 -3.03 7.36 -27.50
N GLN A 354 -3.08 7.75 -26.25
CA GLN A 354 -3.73 7.02 -25.17
C GLN A 354 -4.61 8.00 -24.40
N ALA A 355 -5.82 7.60 -24.05
CA ALA A 355 -6.72 8.41 -23.24
C ALA A 355 -7.55 7.54 -22.30
N LEU A 356 -7.85 8.09 -21.13
CA LEU A 356 -8.82 7.56 -20.18
C LEU A 356 -9.76 8.70 -19.81
N ILE A 357 -11.07 8.44 -19.89
CA ILE A 357 -12.12 9.34 -19.42
C ILE A 357 -13.03 8.52 -18.52
N ALA A 358 -13.22 8.96 -17.30
CA ALA A 358 -14.09 8.28 -16.35
C ALA A 358 -14.99 9.26 -15.61
N PHE A 359 -16.18 8.80 -15.28
CA PHE A 359 -17.16 9.53 -14.49
C PHE A 359 -17.86 8.57 -13.54
N ARG A 360 -18.10 9.01 -12.31
CA ARG A 360 -18.86 8.28 -11.28
C ARG A 360 -19.90 9.20 -10.66
N LYS A 361 -21.07 8.65 -10.43
CA LYS A 361 -22.09 9.21 -9.55
C LYS A 361 -22.34 8.26 -8.39
N SER A 362 -22.28 8.79 -7.18
CA SER A 362 -22.49 8.04 -5.93
C SER A 362 -23.57 8.71 -5.09
N ASN A 363 -24.36 7.87 -4.42
CA ASN A 363 -25.33 8.29 -3.41
C ASN A 363 -25.05 7.48 -2.14
N SER A 364 -25.01 8.14 -1.00
CA SER A 364 -24.77 7.53 0.29
C SER A 364 -25.73 8.14 1.31
N ASP A 365 -26.11 7.39 2.33
CA ASP A 365 -26.94 7.88 3.44
C ASP A 365 -26.32 9.07 4.17
N PHE A 366 -24.97 9.17 4.17
CA PHE A 366 -24.27 10.31 4.77
C PHE A 366 -24.36 11.59 3.96
N THR A 367 -24.34 11.46 2.64
CA THR A 367 -24.16 12.61 1.76
C THR A 367 -24.96 12.41 0.50
N LYS A 368 -25.77 13.41 0.19
CA LYS A 368 -26.45 13.48 -1.09
C LYS A 368 -25.44 13.41 -2.23
N ASP A 369 -25.87 13.00 -3.38
CA ASP A 369 -25.17 12.84 -4.66
C ASP A 369 -23.74 13.42 -4.71
N LYS A 370 -22.74 12.58 -4.94
CA LYS A 370 -21.35 12.97 -5.17
C LYS A 370 -20.89 12.46 -6.53
N ASP A 371 -20.17 13.33 -7.21
CA ASP A 371 -19.61 13.05 -8.52
C ASP A 371 -18.08 13.03 -8.44
N ALA A 372 -17.47 12.15 -9.20
CA ALA A 372 -16.04 12.15 -9.45
C ALA A 372 -15.78 11.97 -10.94
N TRP A 373 -14.71 12.57 -11.44
CA TRP A 373 -14.30 12.45 -12.82
C TRP A 373 -12.78 12.35 -12.94
N ASN A 374 -12.31 11.64 -13.97
CA ASN A 374 -10.92 11.59 -14.39
C ASN A 374 -10.82 11.76 -15.89
N VAL A 375 -9.85 12.55 -16.33
CA VAL A 375 -9.44 12.68 -17.72
C VAL A 375 -7.93 12.58 -17.78
N GLU A 376 -7.44 11.61 -18.51
CA GLU A 376 -6.02 11.37 -18.69
C GLU A 376 -5.72 11.24 -20.18
N TYR A 377 -4.58 11.80 -20.60
CA TYR A 377 -4.13 11.74 -21.98
C TYR A 377 -2.62 11.53 -22.06
N GLY A 378 -2.19 10.54 -22.81
CA GLY A 378 -0.80 10.22 -23.10
C GLY A 378 -0.51 10.34 -24.59
N TYR A 379 0.61 10.99 -24.94
CA TYR A 379 1.07 11.10 -26.31
C TYR A 379 2.51 10.63 -26.46
N LYS A 380 2.73 9.57 -27.24
CA LYS A 380 4.07 9.06 -27.59
C LYS A 380 4.63 9.91 -28.74
N ILE A 381 5.45 10.91 -28.45
CA ILE A 381 6.11 11.76 -29.45
C ILE A 381 6.94 10.87 -30.39
N ASN A 382 7.75 10.01 -29.78
CA ASN A 382 8.54 8.99 -30.43
C ASN A 382 8.69 7.79 -29.48
N PRO A 383 9.36 6.67 -29.85
CA PRO A 383 9.54 5.51 -28.97
C PRO A 383 10.25 5.80 -27.64
N LYS A 384 10.98 6.91 -27.54
CA LYS A 384 11.78 7.26 -26.36
C LYS A 384 11.14 8.35 -25.49
N LEU A 385 10.08 9.02 -25.96
CA LEU A 385 9.49 10.16 -25.24
C LEU A 385 7.98 10.11 -25.29
N ARG A 386 7.36 10.03 -24.09
CA ARG A 386 5.92 10.13 -23.88
C ARG A 386 5.62 11.33 -22.98
N ILE A 387 4.61 12.13 -23.34
CA ILE A 387 4.06 13.20 -22.52
C ILE A 387 2.70 12.76 -22.02
N MET A 388 2.35 13.09 -20.78
CA MET A 388 1.12 12.71 -20.15
C MET A 388 0.49 13.91 -19.45
N LEU A 389 -0.82 14.06 -19.61
CA LEU A 389 -1.65 15.04 -18.93
C LEU A 389 -2.70 14.30 -18.12
N LEU A 390 -2.98 14.74 -16.92
CA LEU A 390 -4.03 14.20 -16.09
C LEU A 390 -4.79 15.30 -15.38
N GLY A 391 -6.08 15.10 -15.21
CA GLY A 391 -6.95 15.90 -14.38
C GLY A 391 -8.02 15.02 -13.76
N GLY A 392 -8.37 15.26 -12.51
CA GLY A 392 -9.40 14.49 -11.85
C GLY A 392 -9.94 15.15 -10.60
N SER A 393 -11.10 14.69 -10.18
CA SER A 393 -11.69 15.02 -8.89
C SER A 393 -11.92 13.76 -8.07
N ALA A 394 -11.88 13.91 -6.75
CA ALA A 394 -12.22 12.88 -5.80
C ALA A 394 -12.93 13.48 -4.59
N TYR A 395 -13.50 12.64 -3.76
CA TYR A 395 -14.12 13.04 -2.50
C TYR A 395 -13.84 11.99 -1.42
N ARG A 396 -13.88 12.42 -0.15
CA ARG A 396 -13.90 11.54 1.02
C ARG A 396 -15.12 11.86 1.87
N ASN A 397 -15.95 10.86 2.13
CA ASN A 397 -17.03 10.97 3.11
C ASN A 397 -16.43 11.06 4.51
N PRO A 398 -17.04 11.81 5.45
CA PRO A 398 -16.67 11.73 6.86
C PRO A 398 -16.75 10.29 7.36
N SER A 399 -15.81 9.88 8.19
CA SER A 399 -15.81 8.58 8.84
C SER A 399 -16.85 8.51 9.97
N ALA A 400 -17.09 7.33 10.51
CA ALA A 400 -18.01 7.17 11.63
C ALA A 400 -17.55 7.98 12.86
N PHE A 401 -16.25 8.05 13.14
CA PHE A 401 -15.75 8.88 14.23
C PHE A 401 -15.76 10.36 13.91
N ASP A 402 -15.58 10.77 12.66
CA ASP A 402 -15.76 12.18 12.28
C ASP A 402 -17.17 12.67 12.62
N LEU A 403 -18.17 11.81 12.51
CA LEU A 403 -19.58 12.16 12.75
C LEU A 403 -20.04 11.91 14.20
N TYR A 404 -19.67 10.79 14.79
CA TYR A 404 -20.28 10.29 16.02
C TYR A 404 -19.30 9.99 17.16
N GLY A 405 -17.97 10.02 16.90
CA GLY A 405 -16.95 9.81 17.91
C GLY A 405 -16.75 11.02 18.84
N PHE A 406 -15.70 10.97 19.65
CA PHE A 406 -15.34 12.11 20.51
C PHE A 406 -15.05 13.36 19.66
N GLY A 407 -15.75 14.45 19.97
CA GLY A 407 -15.68 15.67 19.17
C GLY A 407 -16.34 15.58 17.79
N GLY A 408 -17.06 14.52 17.53
CA GLY A 408 -17.74 14.30 16.25
C GLY A 408 -18.78 15.35 15.90
N ASN A 409 -19.06 15.49 14.61
CA ASN A 409 -19.97 16.50 14.10
C ASN A 409 -20.78 15.96 12.91
N THR A 410 -22.06 15.71 13.14
CA THR A 410 -22.99 15.20 12.12
C THR A 410 -23.33 16.22 11.01
N SER A 411 -22.85 17.46 11.13
CA SER A 411 -23.00 18.49 10.09
C SER A 411 -21.82 18.52 9.11
N LEU A 412 -20.83 17.65 9.27
CA LEU A 412 -19.70 17.55 8.36
C LEU A 412 -20.17 17.19 6.93
N VAL A 413 -19.51 17.81 5.96
CA VAL A 413 -19.68 17.51 4.54
C VAL A 413 -18.44 16.77 4.01
N PRO A 414 -18.56 16.05 2.89
CA PRO A 414 -17.39 15.40 2.30
C PRO A 414 -16.30 16.39 1.89
N GLU A 415 -15.07 15.99 2.16
CA GLU A 415 -13.88 16.64 1.61
C GLU A 415 -13.85 16.45 0.09
N LYS A 416 -13.38 17.45 -0.63
CA LYS A 416 -13.30 17.44 -2.11
C LYS A 416 -11.86 17.67 -2.54
N SER A 417 -11.38 16.85 -3.44
CA SER A 417 -10.06 17.01 -4.05
C SER A 417 -10.16 17.28 -5.53
N LYS A 418 -9.26 18.13 -6.03
CA LYS A 418 -8.98 18.32 -7.44
C LYS A 418 -7.49 18.18 -7.66
N LYS A 419 -7.12 17.42 -8.68
CA LYS A 419 -5.74 17.21 -9.06
C LYS A 419 -5.54 17.47 -10.53
N ILE A 420 -4.44 18.15 -10.86
CA ILE A 420 -3.90 18.25 -12.22
C ILE A 420 -2.46 17.76 -12.22
N GLY A 421 -2.01 17.26 -13.35
CA GLY A 421 -0.64 16.77 -13.48
C GLY A 421 -0.14 16.75 -14.91
N LEU A 422 1.19 16.88 -15.02
CA LEU A 422 1.94 16.79 -16.26
C LEU A 422 3.06 15.79 -16.08
N GLY A 423 3.17 14.81 -16.97
CA GLY A 423 4.17 13.76 -16.91
C GLY A 423 5.05 13.69 -18.14
N PHE A 424 6.28 13.22 -17.94
CA PHE A 424 7.24 12.88 -18.99
C PHE A 424 7.84 11.53 -18.67
N SER A 425 7.78 10.60 -19.62
CA SER A 425 8.50 9.33 -19.56
C SER A 425 9.53 9.30 -20.68
N VAL A 426 10.80 9.09 -20.34
CA VAL A 426 11.93 9.23 -21.27
C VAL A 426 12.83 8.00 -21.16
N SER A 427 12.98 7.26 -22.26
CA SER A 427 14.02 6.22 -22.39
C SER A 427 15.32 6.89 -22.84
N LEU A 428 16.21 7.13 -21.88
CA LEU A 428 17.51 7.79 -22.14
C LEU A 428 18.48 6.84 -22.87
N SER A 429 18.40 5.54 -22.56
CA SER A 429 19.11 4.45 -23.25
C SER A 429 18.26 3.18 -23.22
N GLU A 430 18.75 2.07 -23.76
CA GLU A 430 18.07 0.76 -23.68
C GLU A 430 17.95 0.23 -22.23
N SER A 431 18.82 0.71 -21.34
CA SER A 431 18.86 0.30 -19.93
C SER A 431 18.49 1.41 -18.94
N THR A 432 18.08 2.60 -19.42
CA THR A 432 17.83 3.75 -18.56
C THR A 432 16.49 4.40 -18.90
N GLU A 433 15.59 4.38 -17.95
CA GLU A 433 14.28 5.03 -18.01
C GLU A 433 14.17 6.12 -16.94
N LEU A 434 13.56 7.24 -17.30
CA LEU A 434 13.29 8.37 -16.43
C LEU A 434 11.81 8.75 -16.54
N ASP A 435 11.10 8.75 -15.43
CA ASP A 435 9.72 9.21 -15.32
C ASP A 435 9.66 10.43 -14.38
N MET A 436 9.06 11.52 -14.84
CA MET A 436 8.85 12.74 -14.07
C MET A 436 7.37 13.10 -14.09
N ARG A 437 6.79 13.36 -12.91
CA ARG A 437 5.38 13.71 -12.73
C ARG A 437 5.25 14.98 -11.90
N PHE A 438 4.90 16.08 -12.53
CA PHE A 438 4.49 17.31 -11.85
C PHE A 438 3.02 17.19 -11.46
N PHE A 439 2.70 17.58 -10.27
CA PHE A 439 1.33 17.53 -9.75
C PHE A 439 0.98 18.76 -8.91
N ASP A 440 -0.29 19.09 -8.95
CA ASP A 440 -0.94 20.07 -8.07
C ASP A 440 -2.24 19.42 -7.57
N ASN A 441 -2.32 19.23 -6.26
CA ASN A 441 -3.45 18.60 -5.59
C ASN A 441 -4.03 19.57 -4.55
N GLU A 442 -5.28 19.98 -4.75
CA GLU A 442 -6.02 20.85 -3.85
C GLU A 442 -7.12 20.05 -3.15
N ILE A 443 -7.28 20.25 -1.84
CA ILE A 443 -8.33 19.63 -1.01
C ILE A 443 -9.10 20.74 -0.32
N ASP A 444 -10.38 20.86 -0.63
CA ASP A 444 -11.34 21.75 0.01
C ASP A 444 -12.15 21.01 1.07
N ASP A 445 -12.71 21.73 2.04
CA ASP A 445 -13.55 21.22 3.11
C ASP A 445 -12.84 20.16 3.99
N LEU A 446 -11.50 20.28 4.15
CA LEU A 446 -10.70 19.34 4.94
C LEU A 446 -11.19 19.33 6.40
N VAL A 447 -11.42 18.12 6.94
CA VAL A 447 -11.87 17.92 8.31
C VAL A 447 -10.71 18.14 9.27
N ALA A 448 -10.89 19.04 10.21
CA ALA A 448 -9.91 19.37 11.23
C ALA A 448 -10.55 19.50 12.62
N PHE A 449 -9.76 19.18 13.66
CA PHE A 449 -10.19 19.25 15.05
C PHE A 449 -9.91 20.63 15.62
N SER A 450 -10.96 21.26 16.18
CA SER A 450 -10.87 22.53 16.89
C SER A 450 -10.59 22.29 18.37
N TYR A 451 -9.48 22.83 18.87
CA TYR A 451 -9.14 22.81 20.30
C TYR A 451 -9.85 23.88 21.13
N VAL A 452 -10.66 24.73 20.47
CA VAL A 452 -11.44 25.77 21.17
C VAL A 452 -12.66 25.19 21.84
N ASP A 453 -13.38 24.34 21.14
CA ASP A 453 -14.62 23.70 21.57
C ASP A 453 -14.60 22.17 21.48
N TYR A 454 -13.43 21.58 21.20
CA TYR A 454 -13.18 20.15 21.13
C TYR A 454 -14.08 19.43 20.11
N ARG A 455 -14.22 20.02 18.91
CA ARG A 455 -15.13 19.51 17.88
C ARG A 455 -14.47 19.50 16.49
N LEU A 456 -14.94 18.60 15.62
CA LEU A 456 -14.52 18.49 14.22
C LEU A 456 -15.33 19.44 13.31
N TYR A 457 -14.65 20.07 12.35
CA TYR A 457 -15.24 20.98 11.35
C TYR A 457 -14.58 20.83 9.99
N ASN A 458 -15.29 21.16 8.91
CA ASN A 458 -14.74 21.39 7.57
C ASN A 458 -14.20 22.83 7.49
N ILE A 459 -13.05 23.09 8.05
CA ILE A 459 -12.51 24.46 8.18
C ILE A 459 -11.19 24.66 7.45
N GLU A 460 -10.62 23.61 6.87
CA GLU A 460 -9.31 23.69 6.27
C GLU A 460 -9.34 23.52 4.77
N LYS A 461 -8.38 24.17 4.13
CA LYS A 461 -8.03 23.99 2.74
C LYS A 461 -6.56 23.61 2.67
N ALA A 462 -6.23 22.56 1.93
CA ALA A 462 -4.87 22.12 1.74
C ALA A 462 -4.50 22.13 0.27
N GLU A 463 -3.24 22.40 -0.01
CA GLU A 463 -2.66 22.30 -1.36
C GLU A 463 -1.30 21.61 -1.28
N THR A 464 -1.02 20.76 -2.27
CA THR A 464 0.30 20.15 -2.41
C THR A 464 0.73 20.20 -3.85
N LYS A 465 1.75 21.01 -4.11
CA LYS A 465 2.44 21.09 -5.41
C LYS A 465 3.75 20.35 -5.35
N GLY A 466 4.09 19.62 -6.40
CA GLY A 466 5.34 18.89 -6.38
C GLY A 466 5.71 18.20 -7.68
N VAL A 467 6.82 17.49 -7.58
CA VAL A 467 7.31 16.60 -8.64
C VAL A 467 7.77 15.28 -8.04
N ASP A 468 7.31 14.19 -8.62
CA ASP A 468 7.85 12.85 -8.44
C ASP A 468 8.80 12.54 -9.59
N ILE A 469 10.00 12.06 -9.28
CA ILE A 469 11.02 11.65 -10.22
C ILE A 469 11.38 10.21 -9.92
N ASN A 470 11.28 9.33 -10.92
CA ASN A 470 11.70 7.95 -10.82
C ASN A 470 12.67 7.65 -11.97
N MET A 471 13.78 7.04 -11.66
CA MET A 471 14.77 6.61 -12.64
C MET A 471 15.17 5.18 -12.35
N SER A 472 15.11 4.34 -13.37
CA SER A 472 15.68 2.99 -13.36
C SER A 472 16.82 2.90 -14.35
N THR A 473 17.93 2.30 -13.96
CA THR A 473 19.07 2.11 -14.85
C THR A 473 19.87 0.89 -14.47
N LYS A 474 20.46 0.23 -15.46
CA LYS A 474 21.43 -0.85 -15.27
C LYS A 474 22.82 -0.34 -15.67
N LEU A 475 23.76 -0.39 -14.72
CA LEU A 475 25.14 0.06 -14.92
C LEU A 475 26.11 -0.98 -14.34
N ASN A 476 26.97 -1.57 -15.20
CA ASN A 476 27.94 -2.58 -14.80
C ASN A 476 27.36 -3.72 -13.95
N GLU A 477 26.23 -4.32 -14.41
CA GLU A 477 25.51 -5.39 -13.74
C GLU A 477 24.82 -5.01 -12.41
N TRP A 478 24.88 -3.73 -12.02
CA TRP A 478 24.07 -3.18 -10.95
C TRP A 478 22.77 -2.63 -11.49
N ASP A 479 21.66 -3.05 -10.91
CA ASP A 479 20.35 -2.46 -11.12
C ASP A 479 20.15 -1.32 -10.10
N PHE A 480 19.88 -0.11 -10.60
CA PHE A 480 19.62 1.06 -9.78
C PHE A 480 18.18 1.51 -9.97
N LYS A 481 17.48 1.75 -8.87
CA LYS A 481 16.21 2.46 -8.83
C LYS A 481 16.38 3.70 -7.95
N LEU A 482 16.22 4.86 -8.54
CA LEU A 482 16.29 6.15 -7.86
C LEU A 482 14.90 6.77 -7.88
N ASN A 483 14.48 7.29 -6.74
CA ASN A 483 13.22 8.02 -6.64
C ASN A 483 13.41 9.29 -5.81
N ALA A 484 12.74 10.35 -6.20
CA ALA A 484 12.72 11.60 -5.46
C ALA A 484 11.33 12.22 -5.53
N THR A 485 10.86 12.73 -4.41
CA THR A 485 9.67 13.58 -4.35
C THR A 485 10.05 14.91 -3.74
N ILE A 486 9.81 15.98 -4.47
CA ILE A 486 9.99 17.35 -4.02
C ILE A 486 8.61 17.99 -4.06
N GLN A 487 8.08 18.40 -2.91
CA GLN A 487 6.72 18.90 -2.78
C GLN A 487 6.61 19.99 -1.71
N ASP A 488 5.56 20.79 -1.80
CA ASP A 488 5.18 21.76 -0.78
C ASP A 488 3.77 21.43 -0.26
N PRO A 489 3.65 20.59 0.78
CA PRO A 489 2.38 20.21 1.37
C PRO A 489 1.94 21.29 2.39
N GLU A 490 1.04 22.17 1.97
CA GLU A 490 0.62 23.34 2.77
C GLU A 490 -0.85 23.23 3.20
N ASN A 491 -1.10 23.56 4.45
CA ASN A 491 -2.42 23.93 4.94
C ASN A 491 -2.62 25.43 4.65
N LEU A 492 -3.44 25.76 3.67
CA LEU A 492 -3.66 27.14 3.23
C LEU A 492 -4.42 27.98 4.26
N THR A 493 -5.17 27.35 5.16
CA THR A 493 -5.92 28.04 6.22
C THR A 493 -4.97 28.52 7.32
N SER A 494 -4.13 27.65 7.84
CA SER A 494 -3.15 27.97 8.89
C SER A 494 -1.81 28.48 8.35
N LYS A 495 -1.58 28.41 7.04
CA LYS A 495 -0.31 28.72 6.35
C LYS A 495 0.88 27.96 6.95
N SER A 496 0.66 26.70 7.23
CA SER A 496 1.66 25.80 7.82
C SER A 496 1.83 24.54 6.96
N GLN A 497 2.99 23.90 7.13
CA GLN A 497 3.22 22.59 6.48
C GLN A 497 2.24 21.56 7.05
N LEU A 498 1.67 20.73 6.17
CA LEU A 498 0.84 19.60 6.60
C LEU A 498 1.68 18.63 7.45
N LEU A 499 1.08 18.14 8.55
CA LEU A 499 1.78 17.33 9.55
C LEU A 499 2.29 16.00 8.96
N ARG A 500 3.48 15.58 9.39
CA ARG A 500 4.12 14.29 9.06
C ARG A 500 4.46 14.09 7.59
N ARG A 501 4.41 15.14 6.74
CA ARG A 501 4.80 15.09 5.32
C ARG A 501 6.15 15.74 5.14
N SER A 502 7.07 15.03 4.45
CA SER A 502 8.35 15.58 4.05
C SER A 502 8.19 16.47 2.82
N LYS A 503 8.87 17.64 2.81
CA LYS A 503 9.00 18.45 1.58
C LYS A 503 9.87 17.76 0.55
N ASN A 504 10.92 17.09 0.99
CA ASN A 504 11.85 16.36 0.13
C ASN A 504 12.05 14.95 0.66
N SER A 505 11.86 13.97 -0.21
CA SER A 505 12.11 12.55 0.05
C SER A 505 12.95 11.98 -1.08
N TYR A 506 13.96 11.22 -0.75
CA TYR A 506 14.85 10.56 -1.71
C TYR A 506 14.98 9.10 -1.35
N GLY A 507 14.86 8.23 -2.33
CA GLY A 507 15.08 6.80 -2.20
C GLY A 507 16.07 6.31 -3.26
N MET A 508 16.88 5.33 -2.91
CA MET A 508 17.78 4.63 -3.81
C MET A 508 17.78 3.15 -3.46
N THR A 509 17.56 2.32 -4.46
CA THR A 509 17.78 0.88 -4.36
C THR A 509 18.86 0.48 -5.33
N MET A 510 19.80 -0.33 -4.88
CA MET A 510 20.87 -0.91 -5.70
C MET A 510 20.84 -2.42 -5.50
N ALA A 511 20.74 -3.18 -6.58
CA ALA A 511 20.77 -4.63 -6.55
C ALA A 511 21.81 -5.17 -7.54
N ARG A 512 22.48 -6.25 -7.16
CA ARG A 512 23.36 -7.00 -8.05
C ARG A 512 23.32 -8.49 -7.75
N ASN A 513 23.28 -9.26 -8.82
CA ASN A 513 23.39 -10.71 -8.76
C ASN A 513 24.85 -11.13 -9.04
N PHE A 514 25.43 -11.88 -8.10
CA PHE A 514 26.75 -12.52 -8.20
C PHE A 514 26.62 -14.03 -8.37
N GLY A 515 25.73 -14.48 -9.25
CA GLY A 515 25.40 -15.88 -9.44
C GLY A 515 24.44 -16.39 -8.36
N ALA A 516 24.94 -17.20 -7.41
CA ALA A 516 24.10 -17.71 -6.34
C ALA A 516 23.76 -16.67 -5.25
N VAL A 517 24.40 -15.51 -5.26
CA VAL A 517 24.21 -14.47 -4.24
C VAL A 517 23.69 -13.18 -4.87
N THR A 518 22.56 -12.68 -4.38
CA THR A 518 22.05 -11.35 -4.69
C THR A 518 22.28 -10.43 -3.49
N VAL A 519 22.83 -9.25 -3.75
CA VAL A 519 22.99 -8.19 -2.76
C VAL A 519 22.06 -7.05 -3.11
N ASN A 520 21.30 -6.57 -2.12
CA ASN A 520 20.43 -5.40 -2.26
C ASN A 520 20.79 -4.37 -1.18
N LEU A 521 20.87 -3.11 -1.59
CA LEU A 521 21.08 -1.96 -0.70
C LEU A 521 19.95 -0.97 -0.96
N ASN A 522 19.28 -0.54 0.10
CA ASN A 522 18.24 0.47 0.05
C ASN A 522 18.62 1.65 0.94
N MET A 523 18.46 2.86 0.43
CA MET A 523 18.67 4.09 1.17
C MET A 523 17.43 4.97 1.05
N ARG A 524 16.98 5.52 2.17
CA ARG A 524 15.91 6.51 2.25
C ARG A 524 16.39 7.74 3.02
N ARG A 525 16.11 8.93 2.46
CA ARG A 525 16.33 10.21 3.16
C ARG A 525 15.05 11.04 3.12
N ASP A 526 14.61 11.50 4.29
CA ASP A 526 13.51 12.44 4.44
C ASP A 526 13.98 13.76 5.04
N SER A 527 13.44 14.87 4.53
CA SER A 527 13.66 16.20 5.11
C SER A 527 12.89 16.36 6.42
N THR A 528 13.18 17.46 7.14
CA THR A 528 12.44 17.89 8.33
C THR A 528 10.93 17.91 8.07
N ARG A 529 10.17 17.47 9.07
CA ARG A 529 8.71 17.47 9.11
C ARG A 529 8.23 18.08 10.41
N TYR A 530 6.90 18.23 10.53
CA TYR A 530 6.27 18.71 11.76
C TYR A 530 5.19 17.74 12.21
N ASP A 531 4.98 17.64 13.50
CA ASP A 531 3.90 16.86 14.13
C ASP A 531 2.98 17.77 14.94
N PHE A 532 1.96 17.18 15.57
CA PHE A 532 0.98 17.91 16.39
C PHE A 532 1.67 18.85 17.38
N GLY A 533 1.06 20.02 17.57
CA GLY A 533 1.62 21.07 18.40
C GLY A 533 2.77 21.85 17.75
N GLY A 534 3.02 21.70 16.44
CA GLY A 534 4.12 22.33 15.72
C GLY A 534 5.49 21.78 16.06
N LEU A 535 5.54 20.58 16.65
CA LEU A 535 6.78 19.92 17.04
C LEU A 535 7.57 19.47 15.81
N LYS A 536 8.83 19.84 15.79
CA LYS A 536 9.75 19.52 14.70
C LYS A 536 10.23 18.07 14.80
N LEU A 537 10.11 17.31 13.70
CA LEU A 537 10.74 16.02 13.49
C LEU A 537 11.95 16.21 12.57
N ASP A 538 13.14 15.89 13.04
CA ASP A 538 14.37 16.11 12.30
C ASP A 538 14.47 15.25 11.04
N ALA A 539 15.29 15.72 10.10
CA ALA A 539 15.64 14.97 8.90
C ALA A 539 16.49 13.75 9.26
N TYR A 540 16.31 12.63 8.56
CA TYR A 540 17.05 11.39 8.79
C TYR A 540 17.43 10.68 7.50
N THR A 541 18.36 9.73 7.61
CA THR A 541 18.77 8.87 6.51
C THR A 541 18.82 7.42 6.99
N LEU A 542 17.96 6.58 6.45
CA LEU A 542 17.97 5.14 6.71
C LEU A 542 18.75 4.42 5.62
N MET A 543 19.49 3.40 6.02
CA MET A 543 20.14 2.46 5.12
C MET A 543 19.77 1.05 5.53
N ASN A 544 19.29 0.27 4.56
CA ASN A 544 18.98 -1.14 4.73
C ASN A 544 19.85 -1.94 3.76
N ALA A 545 20.21 -3.16 4.15
CA ALA A 545 20.99 -4.06 3.31
C ALA A 545 20.44 -5.48 3.43
N SER A 546 20.37 -6.20 2.33
CA SER A 546 20.01 -7.62 2.34
C SER A 546 20.92 -8.43 1.45
N LEU A 547 21.08 -9.69 1.80
CA LEU A 547 21.80 -10.70 1.06
C LEU A 547 20.90 -11.92 0.92
N LYS A 548 20.64 -12.32 -0.31
CA LYS A 548 19.96 -13.56 -0.67
C LYS A 548 20.97 -14.54 -1.23
N TRP A 549 21.07 -15.72 -0.65
CA TRP A 549 21.98 -16.77 -1.07
C TRP A 549 21.19 -18.02 -1.47
N GLN A 550 21.15 -18.32 -2.78
CA GLN A 550 20.58 -19.55 -3.32
C GLN A 550 21.59 -20.69 -3.15
N ILE A 551 21.39 -21.51 -2.13
CA ILE A 551 22.30 -22.66 -1.83
C ILE A 551 22.17 -23.73 -2.92
N ASN A 552 20.94 -24.04 -3.31
CA ASN A 552 20.58 -24.96 -4.39
C ASN A 552 19.18 -24.60 -4.90
N GLN A 553 18.60 -25.39 -5.79
CA GLN A 553 17.28 -25.09 -6.38
C GLN A 553 16.15 -24.99 -5.34
N GLN A 554 16.30 -25.62 -4.19
CA GLN A 554 15.27 -25.72 -3.16
C GLN A 554 15.52 -24.80 -1.97
N LEU A 555 16.77 -24.57 -1.56
CA LEU A 555 17.13 -23.87 -0.34
C LEU A 555 17.72 -22.50 -0.62
N MET A 556 17.14 -21.48 -0.03
CA MET A 556 17.59 -20.09 -0.05
C MET A 556 17.76 -19.56 1.38
N ILE A 557 18.82 -18.82 1.63
CA ILE A 557 19.09 -18.12 2.90
C ILE A 557 19.03 -16.62 2.62
N ASN A 558 18.31 -15.88 3.48
CA ASN A 558 18.25 -14.44 3.46
C ASN A 558 18.84 -13.86 4.75
N VAL A 559 19.69 -12.86 4.63
CA VAL A 559 20.16 -12.06 5.77
C VAL A 559 19.79 -10.61 5.48
N SER A 560 19.13 -9.94 6.42
CA SER A 560 18.81 -8.52 6.26
C SER A 560 19.21 -7.69 7.49
N PHE A 561 19.60 -6.46 7.20
CA PHE A 561 20.00 -5.43 8.17
C PHE A 561 19.10 -4.22 7.92
N ASN A 562 18.12 -4.01 8.77
CA ASN A 562 17.26 -2.83 8.72
C ASN A 562 17.84 -1.76 9.62
N ASN A 563 17.80 -0.48 9.18
CA ASN A 563 18.50 0.62 9.82
C ASN A 563 19.99 0.26 10.11
N ALA A 564 20.71 -0.19 9.09
CA ALA A 564 22.07 -0.73 9.21
C ALA A 564 23.08 0.26 9.83
N LEU A 565 22.82 1.57 9.69
CA LEU A 565 23.65 2.64 10.26
C LEU A 565 23.30 2.98 11.70
N ASP A 566 22.25 2.37 12.26
CA ASP A 566 21.75 2.64 13.62
C ASP A 566 21.36 4.10 13.82
N GLU A 567 20.70 4.68 12.80
CA GLU A 567 20.23 6.06 12.81
C GLU A 567 19.12 6.24 13.85
N ASP A 568 19.21 7.33 14.60
CA ASP A 568 18.13 7.79 15.48
C ASP A 568 17.17 8.67 14.68
N TYR A 569 15.93 8.26 14.59
CA TYR A 569 14.92 8.99 13.84
C TYR A 569 13.55 8.93 14.52
N VAL A 570 12.61 9.77 14.10
CA VAL A 570 11.25 9.83 14.66
C VAL A 570 10.24 9.89 13.53
N LEU A 571 9.26 8.99 13.52
CA LEU A 571 8.15 8.99 12.56
C LEU A 571 6.89 9.67 13.14
N ALA A 572 6.68 9.55 14.44
CA ALA A 572 5.62 10.21 15.18
C ALA A 572 6.17 10.71 16.52
N ASN A 573 5.82 11.94 16.90
CA ASN A 573 6.29 12.53 18.16
C ASN A 573 5.81 11.71 19.36
N GLY A 574 6.71 11.49 20.32
CA GLY A 574 6.46 10.70 21.54
C GLY A 574 6.56 9.19 21.36
N TYR A 575 6.98 8.74 20.17
CA TYR A 575 7.21 7.31 19.89
C TYR A 575 8.64 7.04 19.43
N ASN A 576 9.19 5.95 19.94
CA ASN A 576 10.48 5.44 19.53
C ASN A 576 10.36 4.72 18.18
N THR A 577 11.45 4.65 17.44
CA THR A 577 11.57 3.89 16.20
C THR A 577 12.59 2.78 16.34
N PRO A 578 12.54 1.73 15.49
CA PRO A 578 13.47 0.63 15.57
C PRO A 578 14.93 1.09 15.41
N LYS A 579 15.79 0.62 16.29
CA LYS A 579 17.25 0.67 16.10
C LYS A 579 17.64 -0.31 14.99
N ARG A 580 18.94 -0.53 14.77
CA ARG A 580 19.41 -1.55 13.84
C ARG A 580 18.85 -2.91 14.19
N LYS A 581 18.18 -3.56 13.21
CA LYS A 581 17.64 -4.91 13.33
C LYS A 581 18.34 -5.84 12.35
N ILE A 582 18.52 -7.09 12.75
CA ILE A 582 19.14 -8.15 11.95
C ILE A 582 18.16 -9.31 11.89
N PHE A 583 17.95 -9.86 10.70
CA PHE A 583 17.09 -11.03 10.48
C PHE A 583 17.82 -12.06 9.64
N LEU A 584 17.60 -13.33 9.97
CA LEU A 584 18.08 -14.49 9.25
C LEU A 584 16.88 -15.36 8.84
N GLY A 585 16.67 -15.51 7.55
CA GLY A 585 15.58 -16.29 6.97
C GLY A 585 16.10 -17.51 6.22
N PHE A 586 15.37 -18.61 6.34
CA PHE A 586 15.55 -19.85 5.58
C PHE A 586 14.28 -20.09 4.79
N ASN A 587 14.39 -20.26 3.48
CA ASN A 587 13.26 -20.55 2.60
C ASN A 587 13.55 -21.87 1.88
N TYR A 588 12.61 -22.80 1.95
CA TYR A 588 12.68 -24.08 1.29
C TYR A 588 11.52 -24.21 0.32
N MET A 589 11.82 -24.44 -0.97
CA MET A 589 10.84 -24.65 -2.03
C MET A 589 10.85 -26.12 -2.44
N MET A 590 9.70 -26.77 -2.40
CA MET A 590 9.52 -28.10 -2.99
C MET A 590 9.16 -27.95 -4.46
N ASN A 591 9.84 -28.70 -5.32
CA ASN A 591 9.58 -28.78 -6.78
C ASN A 591 8.46 -29.77 -7.07
#